data_adc2a833ad426381c0ebbe08b27c66b0
#
_entry.id   adc2a833ad426381c0ebbe08b27c66b0
#
_cell.length_a   1.000
_cell.length_b   1.000
_cell.length_c   1.000
_cell.angle_alpha   90.00
_cell.angle_beta   90.00
_cell.angle_gamma   90.00
#
_symmetry.space_group_name_H-M   'P 1'
#
loop_
_entity.id
_entity.type
_entity.pdbx_description
1 polymer ?
#
loop_
_entity_poly.entity_id
_entity_poly.type
_entity_poly.pdbx_seq_one_letter_code
_entity_poly.pdbx_strand_id
1 'polypeptide(L)'
;IVMSSYRPIQVRHWGLEVDYNIFTDSTAYQKARKQNTDAHSIVCTPVFLNPSRGDYRIDNHSDAVFRCGFRNFDMDRFGVVSPRLKALAKTPEFPKPILMEEGKAHATIEWQGLQIKNLDTLGERSATGMDTERGVYVISVNALGSVLRDYIRPNDVILELGGKTVNNLADLQKAVQETDLKQPQTMVIFRSQKENKLTLPGNLLK
;
A
#
# COMPACT_ATOMS: atom_id res chain seq x y z
N ILE A 1 -19.20 -1.84 -5.10
CA ILE A 1 -18.90 -3.28 -5.31
C ILE A 1 -17.62 -3.62 -4.60
N VAL A 2 -17.62 -4.61 -3.73
CA VAL A 2 -16.48 -5.09 -2.94
C VAL A 2 -15.96 -6.37 -3.56
N MET A 3 -14.82 -6.29 -4.26
CA MET A 3 -14.27 -7.38 -5.08
C MET A 3 -13.06 -8.11 -4.45
N SER A 4 -12.66 -7.73 -3.25
CA SER A 4 -11.53 -8.36 -2.55
C SER A 4 -11.81 -8.56 -1.08
N SER A 5 -10.88 -9.16 -0.36
CA SER A 5 -11.02 -9.35 1.08
C SER A 5 -11.28 -8.02 1.78
N TYR A 6 -12.42 -7.94 2.43
CA TYR A 6 -12.85 -6.76 3.16
C TYR A 6 -12.15 -6.71 4.53
N ARG A 7 -11.41 -5.63 4.76
CA ARG A 7 -10.86 -5.30 6.08
C ARG A 7 -11.54 -4.03 6.55
N PRO A 8 -12.51 -4.13 7.47
CA PRO A 8 -13.16 -2.94 7.98
C PRO A 8 -12.16 -2.09 8.74
N ILE A 9 -12.17 -0.79 8.46
CA ILE A 9 -11.44 0.18 9.26
C ILE A 9 -12.16 0.31 10.60
N GLN A 10 -11.42 0.29 11.71
CA GLN A 10 -12.02 0.56 13.01
C GLN A 10 -12.37 2.05 13.10
N VAL A 11 -13.64 2.34 12.97
CA VAL A 11 -14.20 3.69 13.15
C VAL A 11 -15.15 3.68 14.32
N ARG A 12 -15.27 4.80 15.02
CA ARG A 12 -16.24 4.94 16.14
C ARG A 12 -17.68 4.94 15.63
N HIS A 13 -17.88 5.49 14.44
CA HIS A 13 -19.20 5.56 13.80
C HIS A 13 -19.02 5.36 12.29
N TRP A 14 -19.79 4.47 11.72
CA TRP A 14 -20.01 4.43 10.29
C TRP A 14 -20.84 5.65 9.89
N GLY A 15 -20.88 5.98 8.59
CA GLY A 15 -21.73 7.07 8.08
C GLY A 15 -23.22 6.88 8.46
N LEU A 16 -24.07 7.77 7.97
CA LEU A 16 -25.52 7.69 8.20
C LEU A 16 -26.10 6.37 7.70
N GLU A 17 -25.59 5.87 6.59
CA GLU A 17 -26.02 4.63 5.98
C GLU A 17 -24.85 3.96 5.27
N VAL A 18 -24.67 2.67 5.54
CA VAL A 18 -23.72 1.78 4.84
C VAL A 18 -24.52 0.52 4.49
N ASP A 19 -25.08 0.50 3.29
CA ASP A 19 -25.98 -0.55 2.81
C ASP A 19 -25.99 -0.66 1.28
N TYR A 20 -26.78 -1.58 0.73
CA TYR A 20 -26.94 -1.79 -0.71
C TYR A 20 -25.62 -2.05 -1.46
N ASN A 21 -24.66 -2.67 -0.80
CA ASN A 21 -23.41 -3.05 -1.40
C ASN A 21 -23.51 -4.42 -2.07
N ILE A 22 -22.64 -4.66 -3.04
CA ILE A 22 -22.47 -5.93 -3.71
C ILE A 22 -21.13 -6.51 -3.27
N PHE A 23 -21.17 -7.65 -2.62
CA PHE A 23 -19.98 -8.41 -2.22
C PHE A 23 -19.79 -9.59 -3.18
N THR A 24 -18.58 -9.81 -3.63
CA THR A 24 -18.25 -11.02 -4.42
C THR A 24 -17.83 -12.20 -3.54
N ASP A 25 -17.65 -11.95 -2.24
CA ASP A 25 -17.27 -12.94 -1.23
C ASP A 25 -18.22 -12.90 -0.04
N SER A 26 -18.77 -14.07 0.29
CA SER A 26 -19.69 -14.24 1.43
C SER A 26 -19.02 -13.96 2.78
N THR A 27 -17.73 -14.27 2.92
CA THR A 27 -16.98 -14.00 4.15
C THR A 27 -16.85 -12.51 4.41
N ALA A 28 -16.58 -11.72 3.34
CA ALA A 28 -16.54 -10.27 3.40
C ALA A 28 -17.89 -9.69 3.80
N TYR A 29 -18.98 -10.19 3.20
CA TYR A 29 -20.36 -9.82 3.56
C TYR A 29 -20.68 -10.08 5.03
N GLN A 30 -20.36 -11.29 5.52
CA GLN A 30 -20.59 -11.63 6.94
C GLN A 30 -19.81 -10.76 7.91
N LYS A 31 -18.58 -10.35 7.55
CA LYS A 31 -17.81 -9.40 8.36
C LYS A 31 -18.47 -8.02 8.43
N ALA A 32 -19.02 -7.53 7.31
CA ALA A 32 -19.77 -6.28 7.28
C ALA A 32 -21.04 -6.38 8.15
N ARG A 33 -21.80 -7.47 8.02
CA ARG A 33 -23.00 -7.71 8.84
C ARG A 33 -22.73 -7.72 10.34
N LYS A 34 -21.58 -8.21 10.79
CA LYS A 34 -21.20 -8.17 12.22
C LYS A 34 -21.00 -6.74 12.76
N GLN A 35 -20.90 -5.77 11.89
CA GLN A 35 -20.78 -4.35 12.26
C GLN A 35 -22.11 -3.59 12.19
N ASN A 36 -23.23 -4.31 12.06
CA ASN A 36 -24.58 -3.76 11.90
C ASN A 36 -24.74 -2.85 10.66
N THR A 37 -23.95 -3.12 9.62
CA THR A 37 -24.09 -2.48 8.30
C THR A 37 -24.62 -3.48 7.29
N ASP A 38 -24.91 -3.05 6.07
CA ASP A 38 -25.16 -3.92 4.91
C ASP A 38 -26.41 -4.82 5.04
N ALA A 39 -27.48 -4.30 5.64
CA ALA A 39 -28.71 -5.05 5.88
C ALA A 39 -29.36 -5.58 4.58
N HIS A 40 -29.34 -4.75 3.53
CA HIS A 40 -29.93 -5.02 2.21
C HIS A 40 -28.87 -5.28 1.13
N SER A 41 -27.60 -5.41 1.54
CA SER A 41 -26.49 -5.77 0.65
C SER A 41 -26.61 -7.25 0.22
N ILE A 42 -26.01 -7.59 -0.93
CA ILE A 42 -26.11 -8.92 -1.50
C ILE A 42 -24.74 -9.53 -1.78
N VAL A 43 -24.69 -10.85 -1.86
CA VAL A 43 -23.53 -11.59 -2.36
C VAL A 43 -23.85 -12.06 -3.78
N CYS A 44 -23.15 -11.52 -4.77
CA CYS A 44 -23.20 -11.99 -6.15
C CYS A 44 -21.94 -11.57 -6.91
N THR A 45 -21.68 -12.22 -8.03
CA THR A 45 -20.61 -11.82 -8.96
C THR A 45 -21.22 -10.93 -10.05
N PRO A 46 -20.91 -9.63 -10.08
CA PRO A 46 -21.42 -8.75 -11.12
C PRO A 46 -20.79 -9.10 -12.46
N VAL A 47 -21.59 -9.09 -13.51
CA VAL A 47 -21.11 -9.31 -14.88
C VAL A 47 -20.92 -7.93 -15.54
N PHE A 48 -19.67 -7.56 -15.75
CA PHE A 48 -19.33 -6.34 -16.47
C PHE A 48 -19.35 -6.56 -17.98
N LEU A 49 -19.78 -5.56 -18.75
CA LEU A 49 -19.94 -5.69 -20.18
C LEU A 49 -18.59 -5.83 -20.91
N ASN A 50 -17.61 -4.97 -20.61
CA ASN A 50 -16.30 -5.06 -21.26
C ASN A 50 -15.19 -4.41 -20.42
N PRO A 51 -14.80 -5.01 -19.29
CA PRO A 51 -13.81 -4.43 -18.38
C PRO A 51 -12.42 -4.27 -19.02
N SER A 52 -12.08 -5.10 -20.00
CA SER A 52 -10.81 -4.99 -20.72
C SER A 52 -10.68 -3.73 -21.56
N ARG A 53 -11.81 -3.09 -21.89
CA ARG A 53 -11.87 -1.80 -22.59
C ARG A 53 -12.30 -0.64 -21.68
N GLY A 54 -12.31 -0.85 -20.35
CA GLY A 54 -12.75 0.15 -19.39
C GLY A 54 -14.26 0.31 -19.27
N ASP A 55 -15.05 -0.57 -19.89
CA ASP A 55 -16.51 -0.54 -19.77
C ASP A 55 -16.94 -1.42 -18.58
N TYR A 56 -17.11 -0.77 -17.44
CA TYR A 56 -17.52 -1.38 -16.18
C TYR A 56 -19.03 -1.32 -15.94
N ARG A 57 -19.84 -1.03 -16.96
CA ARG A 57 -21.29 -1.15 -16.84
C ARG A 57 -21.65 -2.61 -16.55
N ILE A 58 -22.63 -2.80 -15.69
CA ILE A 58 -23.13 -4.12 -15.35
C ILE A 58 -24.23 -4.51 -16.33
N ASP A 59 -24.24 -5.76 -16.73
CA ASP A 59 -25.32 -6.32 -17.54
C ASP A 59 -26.66 -6.14 -16.83
N ASN A 60 -27.68 -5.67 -17.55
CA ASN A 60 -29.00 -5.40 -17.01
C ASN A 60 -29.73 -6.67 -16.52
N HIS A 61 -29.27 -7.85 -16.89
CA HIS A 61 -29.78 -9.13 -16.42
C HIS A 61 -29.03 -9.65 -15.20
N SER A 62 -28.06 -8.88 -14.68
CA SER A 62 -27.32 -9.25 -13.49
C SER A 62 -28.18 -9.16 -12.24
N ASP A 63 -28.02 -10.11 -11.32
CA ASP A 63 -28.60 -10.07 -9.97
C ASP A 63 -28.33 -8.75 -9.23
N ALA A 64 -27.20 -8.13 -9.49
CA ALA A 64 -26.84 -6.82 -8.94
C ALA A 64 -27.87 -5.74 -9.25
N VAL A 65 -28.42 -5.74 -10.47
CA VAL A 65 -29.44 -4.80 -10.91
C VAL A 65 -30.78 -5.11 -10.26
N PHE A 66 -31.20 -6.38 -10.29
CA PHE A 66 -32.53 -6.79 -9.83
C PHE A 66 -32.67 -6.80 -8.31
N ARG A 67 -31.66 -7.29 -7.60
CA ARG A 67 -31.75 -7.54 -6.15
C ARG A 67 -31.21 -6.41 -5.28
N CYS A 68 -30.24 -5.65 -5.77
CA CYS A 68 -29.62 -4.55 -5.03
C CYS A 68 -30.09 -3.17 -5.51
N GLY A 69 -30.93 -3.12 -6.55
CA GLY A 69 -31.40 -1.86 -7.14
C GLY A 69 -30.30 -1.06 -7.83
N PHE A 70 -29.18 -1.69 -8.16
CA PHE A 70 -28.09 -1.01 -8.86
C PHE A 70 -28.55 -0.50 -10.22
N ARG A 71 -28.13 0.71 -10.58
CA ARG A 71 -28.35 1.27 -11.91
C ARG A 71 -27.04 1.73 -12.50
N ASN A 72 -26.80 1.36 -13.74
CA ASN A 72 -25.69 1.92 -14.49
C ASN A 72 -25.85 3.44 -14.58
N PHE A 73 -24.78 4.14 -14.37
CA PHE A 73 -24.73 5.59 -14.57
C PHE A 73 -23.80 5.88 -15.74
N ASP A 74 -24.01 7.03 -16.37
CA ASP A 74 -23.32 7.43 -17.57
C ASP A 74 -21.89 7.85 -17.22
N MET A 75 -20.92 6.96 -17.46
CA MET A 75 -19.51 7.18 -17.14
C MET A 75 -18.88 8.35 -17.89
N ASP A 76 -19.51 8.78 -18.99
CA ASP A 76 -19.00 9.89 -19.83
C ASP A 76 -19.50 11.28 -19.34
N ARG A 77 -20.38 11.31 -18.36
CA ARG A 77 -21.01 12.54 -17.87
C ARG A 77 -20.39 13.15 -16.64
N PHE A 78 -19.41 12.53 -16.04
CA PHE A 78 -18.69 13.08 -14.90
C PHE A 78 -17.22 13.36 -15.22
N GLY A 79 -16.58 14.16 -14.38
CA GLY A 79 -15.24 14.65 -14.59
C GLY A 79 -15.23 16.11 -15.04
N VAL A 80 -14.28 16.49 -15.88
CA VAL A 80 -14.12 17.86 -16.35
C VAL A 80 -15.17 18.16 -17.43
N VAL A 81 -16.20 18.95 -17.07
CA VAL A 81 -17.31 19.29 -17.98
C VAL A 81 -17.09 20.59 -18.75
N SER A 82 -16.23 21.50 -18.27
CA SER A 82 -15.89 22.75 -19.00
C SER A 82 -15.20 22.41 -20.32
N PRO A 83 -15.72 22.91 -21.50
CA PRO A 83 -15.13 22.59 -22.79
C PRO A 83 -13.66 22.97 -22.90
N ARG A 84 -13.26 24.10 -22.32
CA ARG A 84 -11.88 24.57 -22.31
C ARG A 84 -10.97 23.63 -21.51
N LEU A 85 -11.41 23.20 -20.33
CA LEU A 85 -10.63 22.28 -19.50
C LEU A 85 -10.65 20.86 -20.04
N LYS A 86 -11.76 20.43 -20.65
CA LYS A 86 -11.87 19.13 -21.29
C LYS A 86 -10.88 19.00 -22.48
N ALA A 87 -10.66 20.06 -23.22
CA ALA A 87 -9.67 20.08 -24.29
C ALA A 87 -8.21 19.96 -23.78
N LEU A 88 -7.96 20.39 -22.55
CA LEU A 88 -6.66 20.29 -21.88
C LEU A 88 -6.52 18.98 -21.09
N ALA A 89 -7.61 18.39 -20.65
CA ALA A 89 -7.63 17.14 -19.92
C ALA A 89 -7.32 15.98 -20.87
N LYS A 90 -6.06 15.59 -20.94
CA LYS A 90 -5.68 14.34 -21.59
C LYS A 90 -6.00 13.19 -20.65
N THR A 91 -6.58 12.12 -21.22
CA THR A 91 -6.62 10.85 -20.49
C THR A 91 -5.18 10.48 -20.12
N PRO A 92 -4.84 10.33 -18.83
CA PRO A 92 -3.49 9.93 -18.49
C PRO A 92 -3.21 8.58 -19.17
N GLU A 93 -2.13 8.50 -19.91
CA GLU A 93 -1.59 7.21 -20.30
C GLU A 93 -1.12 6.57 -19.00
N PHE A 94 -1.93 5.68 -18.46
CA PHE A 94 -1.44 4.82 -17.38
C PHE A 94 -0.26 4.05 -17.97
N PRO A 95 0.93 4.14 -17.38
CA PRO A 95 1.98 3.22 -17.73
C PRO A 95 1.33 1.84 -17.64
N LYS A 96 1.55 1.01 -18.70
CA LYS A 96 1.14 -0.40 -18.62
C LYS A 96 1.43 -0.84 -17.20
N PRO A 97 0.46 -1.45 -16.47
CA PRO A 97 0.78 -1.93 -15.14
C PRO A 97 2.10 -2.64 -15.32
N ILE A 98 3.12 -2.18 -14.63
CA ILE A 98 4.35 -2.95 -14.50
C ILE A 98 3.79 -4.18 -13.83
N LEU A 99 3.39 -5.16 -14.67
CA LEU A 99 3.14 -6.51 -14.21
C LEU A 99 4.35 -6.73 -13.36
N MET A 100 4.14 -6.86 -12.03
CA MET A 100 5.22 -7.13 -11.12
C MET A 100 6.12 -8.04 -11.91
N GLU A 101 7.39 -7.68 -12.09
CA GLU A 101 8.33 -8.62 -12.68
C GLU A 101 8.35 -9.78 -11.70
N GLU A 102 7.34 -10.64 -11.83
CA GLU A 102 7.28 -11.93 -11.18
C GLU A 102 8.49 -12.68 -11.70
N GLY A 103 9.59 -12.63 -10.95
CA GLY A 103 10.76 -13.38 -11.32
C GLY A 103 12.12 -12.79 -10.96
N LYS A 104 12.28 -11.52 -10.68
CA LYS A 104 13.50 -11.06 -10.01
C LYS A 104 13.31 -11.23 -8.52
N ALA A 105 13.83 -12.32 -7.98
CA ALA A 105 14.02 -12.45 -6.54
C ALA A 105 14.90 -11.28 -6.11
N HIS A 106 14.28 -10.20 -5.62
CA HIS A 106 15.01 -9.08 -5.06
C HIS A 106 15.80 -9.59 -3.87
N ALA A 107 17.11 -9.38 -3.88
CA ALA A 107 17.99 -9.89 -2.85
C ALA A 107 17.56 -9.36 -1.48
N THR A 108 16.97 -10.23 -0.68
CA THR A 108 16.63 -9.93 0.72
C THR A 108 17.78 -10.42 1.59
N ILE A 109 18.24 -9.59 2.49
CA ILE A 109 19.26 -9.96 3.46
C ILE A 109 18.73 -9.82 4.89
N GLU A 110 19.30 -10.61 5.78
CA GLU A 110 19.10 -10.43 7.21
C GLU A 110 20.21 -9.54 7.79
N TRP A 111 19.83 -8.48 8.48
CA TRP A 111 20.75 -7.57 9.13
C TRP A 111 20.21 -7.18 10.51
N GLN A 112 20.95 -7.45 11.58
CA GLN A 112 20.57 -7.13 12.97
C GLN A 112 19.16 -7.63 13.37
N GLY A 113 18.74 -8.77 12.81
CA GLY A 113 17.40 -9.34 13.01
C GLY A 113 16.30 -8.63 12.24
N LEU A 114 16.65 -7.81 11.26
CA LEU A 114 15.73 -7.23 10.27
C LEU A 114 15.85 -8.00 8.96
N GLN A 115 14.73 -8.28 8.32
CA GLN A 115 14.76 -8.64 6.89
C GLN A 115 14.65 -7.36 6.08
N ILE A 116 15.66 -7.08 5.28
CA ILE A 116 15.78 -5.84 4.51
C ILE A 116 16.12 -6.11 3.05
N LYS A 117 15.77 -5.18 2.19
CA LYS A 117 16.07 -5.17 0.76
C LYS A 117 16.17 -3.74 0.23
N ASN A 118 16.58 -3.57 -1.02
CA ASN A 118 16.45 -2.28 -1.68
C ASN A 118 14.95 -1.91 -1.81
N LEU A 119 14.64 -0.62 -1.72
CA LEU A 119 13.32 -0.11 -2.07
C LEU A 119 13.23 0.00 -3.60
N ASP A 120 12.62 -0.95 -4.27
CA ASP A 120 12.70 -1.12 -5.72
C ASP A 120 11.36 -1.45 -6.40
N THR A 121 10.27 -1.54 -5.65
CA THR A 121 8.95 -1.78 -6.23
C THR A 121 7.99 -0.62 -6.02
N LEU A 122 7.09 -0.41 -6.99
CA LEU A 122 6.03 0.58 -6.88
C LEU A 122 5.11 0.32 -5.67
N GLY A 123 4.85 -0.96 -5.36
CA GLY A 123 4.04 -1.36 -4.21
C GLY A 123 4.65 -0.92 -2.88
N GLU A 124 5.96 -1.10 -2.71
CA GLU A 124 6.69 -0.68 -1.52
C GLU A 124 6.78 0.84 -1.40
N ARG A 125 7.02 1.53 -2.52
CA ARG A 125 6.98 3.00 -2.57
C ARG A 125 5.61 3.52 -2.16
N SER A 126 4.56 2.92 -2.68
CA SER A 126 3.19 3.27 -2.30
C SER A 126 2.91 2.98 -0.82
N ALA A 127 3.38 1.85 -0.30
CA ALA A 127 3.18 1.47 1.11
C ALA A 127 3.94 2.39 2.07
N THR A 128 5.12 2.85 1.70
CA THR A 128 5.96 3.73 2.52
C THR A 128 5.65 5.21 2.31
N GLY A 129 5.15 5.59 1.13
CA GLY A 129 4.97 6.98 0.69
C GLY A 129 6.24 7.62 0.14
N MET A 130 7.26 6.81 -0.20
CA MET A 130 8.49 7.30 -0.84
C MET A 130 8.22 7.71 -2.28
N ASP A 131 8.76 8.84 -2.68
CA ASP A 131 8.68 9.39 -4.05
C ASP A 131 9.69 8.76 -5.02
N THR A 132 10.76 8.18 -4.50
CA THR A 132 11.86 7.60 -5.25
C THR A 132 12.24 6.20 -4.76
N GLU A 133 13.04 5.47 -5.54
CA GLU A 133 13.53 4.12 -5.23
C GLU A 133 14.82 4.15 -4.40
N ARG A 134 15.02 5.15 -3.56
CA ARG A 134 16.20 5.25 -2.69
C ARG A 134 15.92 4.66 -1.31
N GLY A 135 16.95 4.09 -0.71
CA GLY A 135 16.92 3.60 0.66
C GLY A 135 16.81 2.09 0.77
N VAL A 136 16.86 1.63 2.01
CA VAL A 136 16.75 0.22 2.35
C VAL A 136 15.42 -0.01 3.06
N TYR A 137 14.56 -0.81 2.42
CA TYR A 137 13.23 -1.13 2.90
C TYR A 137 13.26 -2.24 3.94
N VAL A 138 12.54 -2.05 5.04
CA VAL A 138 12.40 -3.03 6.13
C VAL A 138 11.14 -3.86 5.90
N ILE A 139 11.32 -5.12 5.55
CA ILE A 139 10.23 -6.07 5.31
C ILE A 139 9.64 -6.54 6.64
N SER A 140 10.50 -6.98 7.55
CA SER A 140 10.09 -7.50 8.86
C SER A 140 11.17 -7.27 9.92
N VAL A 141 10.72 -7.30 11.18
CA VAL A 141 11.57 -7.17 12.37
C VAL A 141 11.36 -8.41 13.23
N ASN A 142 12.44 -9.13 13.52
CA ASN A 142 12.38 -10.24 14.46
C ASN A 142 12.22 -9.71 15.89
N ALA A 143 11.03 -9.86 16.44
CA ALA A 143 10.67 -9.32 17.76
C ALA A 143 11.54 -9.86 18.90
N LEU A 144 12.09 -11.07 18.77
CA LEU A 144 12.92 -11.71 19.80
C LEU A 144 14.41 -11.60 19.52
N GLY A 145 14.81 -11.46 18.24
CA GLY A 145 16.21 -11.51 17.81
C GLY A 145 16.79 -10.18 17.34
N SER A 146 15.98 -9.14 17.15
CA SER A 146 16.50 -7.86 16.67
C SER A 146 16.84 -6.91 17.83
N VAL A 147 18.09 -6.41 17.80
CA VAL A 147 18.51 -5.31 18.70
C VAL A 147 17.86 -3.98 18.31
N LEU A 148 17.33 -3.87 17.10
CA LEU A 148 16.68 -2.68 16.54
C LEU A 148 15.16 -2.67 16.72
N ARG A 149 14.56 -3.66 17.34
CA ARG A 149 13.08 -3.82 17.46
C ARG A 149 12.36 -2.63 18.11
N ASP A 150 13.04 -1.90 19.00
CA ASP A 150 12.46 -0.76 19.68
C ASP A 150 12.57 0.55 18.86
N TYR A 151 13.38 0.53 17.81
CA TYR A 151 13.66 1.67 16.95
C TYR A 151 13.04 1.57 15.57
N ILE A 152 13.09 0.38 14.97
CA ILE A 152 12.71 0.10 13.58
C ILE A 152 11.42 -0.73 13.53
N ARG A 153 10.60 -0.46 12.52
CA ARG A 153 9.33 -1.16 12.27
C ARG A 153 9.25 -1.66 10.84
N PRO A 154 8.44 -2.66 10.56
CA PRO A 154 8.11 -3.01 9.17
C PRO A 154 7.56 -1.79 8.41
N ASN A 155 7.91 -1.68 7.15
CA ASN A 155 7.64 -0.56 6.23
C ASN A 155 8.44 0.73 6.52
N ASP A 156 9.45 0.71 7.38
CA ASP A 156 10.43 1.79 7.42
C ASP A 156 11.37 1.71 6.22
N VAL A 157 11.91 2.86 5.81
CA VAL A 157 13.00 2.92 4.84
C VAL A 157 14.19 3.61 5.48
N ILE A 158 15.33 2.93 5.54
CA ILE A 158 16.58 3.48 6.08
C ILE A 158 17.21 4.36 5.02
N LEU A 159 17.43 5.64 5.34
CA LEU A 159 17.96 6.66 4.43
C LEU A 159 19.36 7.14 4.81
N GLU A 160 19.76 7.04 6.08
CA GLU A 160 21.06 7.50 6.57
C GLU A 160 21.50 6.67 7.79
N LEU A 161 22.80 6.40 7.90
CA LEU A 161 23.42 5.85 9.10
C LEU A 161 24.75 6.55 9.38
N GLY A 162 24.93 7.08 10.60
CA GLY A 162 26.15 7.76 11.00
C GLY A 162 26.53 8.94 10.14
N GLY A 163 25.54 9.69 9.63
CA GLY A 163 25.75 10.83 8.73
C GLY A 163 26.05 10.44 7.28
N LYS A 164 25.94 9.16 6.92
CA LYS A 164 26.19 8.63 5.58
C LYS A 164 24.89 8.29 4.90
N THR A 165 24.65 8.82 3.70
CA THR A 165 23.46 8.53 2.91
C THR A 165 23.42 7.05 2.49
N VAL A 166 22.24 6.47 2.60
CA VAL A 166 21.94 5.07 2.23
C VAL A 166 20.90 5.08 1.12
N ASN A 167 21.33 4.76 -0.10
CA ASN A 167 20.43 4.64 -1.25
C ASN A 167 20.04 3.19 -1.54
N ASN A 168 20.84 2.23 -1.08
CA ASN A 168 20.67 0.80 -1.32
C ASN A 168 21.41 -0.03 -0.25
N LEU A 169 21.30 -1.36 -0.34
CA LEU A 169 21.96 -2.30 0.59
C LEU A 169 23.48 -2.15 0.62
N ALA A 170 24.11 -1.88 -0.52
CA ALA A 170 25.57 -1.71 -0.58
C ALA A 170 26.02 -0.47 0.19
N ASP A 171 25.25 0.65 0.08
CA ASP A 171 25.53 1.87 0.84
C ASP A 171 25.34 1.62 2.34
N LEU A 172 24.30 0.86 2.75
CA LEU A 172 24.12 0.50 4.16
C LEU A 172 25.29 -0.31 4.69
N GLN A 173 25.74 -1.32 3.97
CA GLN A 173 26.89 -2.15 4.35
C GLN A 173 28.16 -1.30 4.51
N LYS A 174 28.41 -0.40 3.55
CA LYS A 174 29.52 0.52 3.60
C LYS A 174 29.40 1.49 4.80
N ALA A 175 28.23 2.05 5.04
CA ALA A 175 27.99 2.94 6.17
C ALA A 175 28.27 2.23 7.50
N VAL A 176 27.85 0.98 7.65
CA VAL A 176 28.14 0.15 8.85
C VAL A 176 29.65 -0.06 9.05
N GLN A 177 30.38 -0.39 7.96
CA GLN A 177 31.81 -0.63 8.02
C GLN A 177 32.65 0.62 8.39
N GLU A 178 32.21 1.77 7.89
CA GLU A 178 32.94 3.02 8.04
C GLU A 178 32.49 3.87 9.26
N THR A 179 31.50 3.44 10.01
CA THR A 179 30.96 4.16 11.16
C THR A 179 31.53 3.59 12.47
N ASP A 180 31.98 4.44 13.38
CA ASP A 180 32.41 3.99 14.71
C ASP A 180 31.19 3.60 15.56
N LEU A 181 30.83 2.33 15.48
CA LEU A 181 29.67 1.78 16.19
C LEU A 181 29.83 1.73 17.72
N LYS A 182 30.98 2.09 18.26
CA LYS A 182 31.19 2.19 19.71
C LYS A 182 30.51 3.44 20.28
N GLN A 183 30.35 4.46 19.46
CA GLN A 183 29.70 5.72 19.83
C GLN A 183 28.21 5.68 19.47
N PRO A 184 27.36 6.48 20.11
CA PRO A 184 25.99 6.68 19.69
C PRO A 184 25.92 7.14 18.22
N GLN A 185 25.06 6.52 17.43
CA GLN A 185 24.90 6.82 16.01
C GLN A 185 23.53 7.39 15.70
N THR A 186 23.49 8.26 14.73
CA THR A 186 22.25 8.74 14.17
C THR A 186 21.84 7.87 12.98
N MET A 187 20.58 7.49 12.95
CA MET A 187 19.95 6.85 11.81
C MET A 187 18.77 7.71 11.36
N VAL A 188 18.66 7.98 10.07
CA VAL A 188 17.47 8.59 9.47
C VAL A 188 16.66 7.54 8.80
N ILE A 189 15.40 7.46 9.16
CA ILE A 189 14.42 6.57 8.55
C ILE A 189 13.26 7.38 7.98
N PHE A 190 12.63 6.86 6.93
CA PHE A 190 11.36 7.34 6.44
C PHE A 190 10.24 6.48 7.01
N ARG A 191 9.32 7.09 7.74
CA ARG A 191 8.17 6.45 8.40
C ARG A 191 6.99 7.41 8.39
N SER A 192 5.80 6.93 8.04
CA SER A 192 4.58 7.75 8.01
C SER A 192 4.74 9.02 7.16
N GLN A 193 5.35 8.88 5.98
CA GLN A 193 5.60 9.95 5.00
C GLN A 193 6.47 11.10 5.53
N LYS A 194 7.34 10.82 6.50
CA LYS A 194 8.27 11.78 7.10
C LYS A 194 9.62 11.15 7.36
N GLU A 195 10.67 11.95 7.24
CA GLU A 195 11.97 11.58 7.76
C GLU A 195 11.97 11.71 9.29
N ASN A 196 12.44 10.67 9.94
CA ASN A 196 12.55 10.59 11.39
C ASN A 196 14.00 10.30 11.76
N LYS A 197 14.56 11.10 12.63
CA LYS A 197 15.92 10.95 13.13
C LYS A 197 15.91 10.15 14.42
N LEU A 198 16.61 9.03 14.43
CA LEU A 198 16.76 8.15 15.57
C LEU A 198 18.19 8.24 16.11
N THR A 199 18.33 8.20 17.43
CA THR A 199 19.65 8.04 18.08
C THR A 199 19.77 6.61 18.59
N LEU A 200 20.69 5.86 18.00
CA LEU A 200 21.01 4.50 18.40
C LEU A 200 22.14 4.54 19.44
N PRO A 201 22.01 3.85 20.57
CA PRO A 201 23.08 3.75 21.56
C PRO A 201 24.38 3.19 20.96
N GLY A 202 25.51 3.58 21.51
CA GLY A 202 26.79 2.97 21.16
C GLY A 202 26.77 1.46 21.41
N ASN A 203 27.45 0.70 20.55
CA ASN A 203 27.52 -0.77 20.55
C ASN A 203 26.21 -1.52 20.22
N LEU A 204 25.12 -0.82 19.88
CA LEU A 204 23.85 -1.49 19.52
C LEU A 204 23.97 -2.29 18.20
N LEU A 205 24.76 -1.82 17.25
CA LEU A 205 24.91 -2.42 15.91
C LEU A 205 26.16 -3.31 15.76
N LYS A 206 26.75 -3.76 16.87
CA LYS A 206 27.93 -4.65 16.86
C LYS A 206 27.60 -6.09 16.58
#